data_a72fe934ee3c5ab9e56e21329d0a8403
#
_entry.id   a72fe934ee3c5ab9e56e21329d0a8403
#
_cell.length_a   1.000
_cell.length_b   1.000
_cell.length_c   1.000
_cell.angle_alpha   90.00
_cell.angle_beta   90.00
_cell.angle_gamma   90.00
#
_symmetry.space_group_name_H-M   'P 1'
#
loop_
_entity.id
_entity.type
_entity.pdbx_description
1 polymer ?
#
loop_
_entity_poly.entity_id
_entity_poly.type
_entity_poly.pdbx_seq_one_letter_code
_entity_poly.pdbx_strand_id
1 'polypeptide(L)'
;KEELGKSLTIAAIVLMVNSFGMVVGNLLGGSLFDKLGGYRTIMIGTVTCLISTTLLNFFHGWPWYAIWLVLLGFGGGMIVPAIYAMAGAVWPNGGRQTFNAIYLAQNIGVALGAALGGFVAEFSFNYIFMANLIMYVLFAIVAITQFNLEINAKFKPQDSIDLKSKENKKRFTAMMLVCAMFAICWIAYIQWETTIASFTQSINISMSQYSVLWTVNGIMILVAQPLIRPVIRLLKGNLKYQMFVGILIFMLSFFVTSFAEQFTVFLIGMIILTFGEMFVWPAVPAIAHKLAPTGKEGAYQGYVNSASTIGKAIGPVFGGVIVDTFNMQIMFLAMMALLFIALGFVYLFGKADAKYVKND
;
A
#
# COMPACT_ATOMS: atom_id res chain seq x y z
N LYS A 1 -21.64 2.93 -12.54
CA LYS A 1 -22.41 3.92 -13.26
C LYS A 1 -23.75 3.33 -13.72
N GLU A 2 -23.73 2.17 -14.31
CA GLU A 2 -24.90 1.53 -14.92
C GLU A 2 -25.95 1.10 -13.88
N GLU A 3 -25.57 0.48 -12.77
CA GLU A 3 -26.52 0.01 -11.76
C GLU A 3 -27.05 1.10 -10.80
N LEU A 4 -26.25 2.10 -10.44
CA LEU A 4 -26.65 3.16 -9.50
C LEU A 4 -27.11 4.45 -10.22
N GLY A 5 -27.00 4.53 -11.54
CA GLY A 5 -27.41 5.71 -12.34
C GLY A 5 -26.68 7.01 -12.00
N LYS A 6 -25.50 6.93 -11.32
CA LYS A 6 -24.77 8.11 -10.83
C LYS A 6 -23.65 8.54 -11.78
N SER A 7 -23.33 9.84 -11.75
CA SER A 7 -22.24 10.41 -12.54
C SER A 7 -20.86 9.88 -12.09
N LEU A 8 -19.87 9.92 -12.99
CA LEU A 8 -18.47 9.61 -12.65
C LEU A 8 -17.92 10.50 -11.55
N THR A 9 -18.37 11.76 -11.50
CA THR A 9 -18.00 12.72 -10.45
C THR A 9 -18.44 12.23 -9.07
N ILE A 10 -19.67 11.73 -8.93
CA ILE A 10 -20.17 11.17 -7.67
C ILE A 10 -19.37 9.93 -7.29
N ALA A 11 -19.06 9.05 -8.23
CA ALA A 11 -18.22 7.88 -7.98
C ALA A 11 -16.81 8.29 -7.49
N ALA A 12 -16.19 9.28 -8.11
CA ALA A 12 -14.90 9.81 -7.69
C ALA A 12 -14.93 10.41 -6.27
N ILE A 13 -15.99 11.17 -5.94
CA ILE A 13 -16.19 11.72 -4.59
C ILE A 13 -16.30 10.58 -3.55
N VAL A 14 -17.09 9.53 -3.84
CA VAL A 14 -17.23 8.38 -2.94
C VAL A 14 -15.89 7.70 -2.69
N LEU A 15 -15.09 7.48 -3.74
CA LEU A 15 -13.76 6.88 -3.62
C LEU A 15 -12.79 7.78 -2.83
N MET A 16 -12.89 9.10 -3.00
CA MET A 16 -12.08 10.06 -2.22
C MET A 16 -12.46 10.02 -0.74
N VAL A 17 -13.76 10.02 -0.41
CA VAL A 17 -14.24 9.93 0.99
C VAL A 17 -13.89 8.56 1.59
N ASN A 18 -13.98 7.48 0.81
CA ASN A 18 -13.51 6.16 1.23
C ASN A 18 -12.01 6.16 1.56
N SER A 19 -11.19 6.78 0.72
CA SER A 19 -9.75 6.91 0.96
C SER A 19 -9.46 7.72 2.24
N PHE A 20 -10.23 8.78 2.49
CA PHE A 20 -10.15 9.54 3.74
C PHE A 20 -10.53 8.67 4.95
N GLY A 21 -11.62 7.90 4.85
CA GLY A 21 -12.02 6.91 5.87
C GLY A 21 -10.91 5.91 6.15
N MET A 22 -10.23 5.40 5.10
CA MET A 22 -9.10 4.49 5.22
C MET A 22 -7.89 5.15 5.90
N VAL A 23 -7.58 6.41 5.62
CA VAL A 23 -6.49 7.16 6.32
C VAL A 23 -6.80 7.27 7.81
N VAL A 24 -8.02 7.65 8.16
CA VAL A 24 -8.45 7.71 9.57
C VAL A 24 -8.37 6.32 10.21
N GLY A 25 -8.80 5.28 9.51
CA GLY A 25 -8.68 3.88 9.93
C GLY A 25 -7.23 3.47 10.19
N ASN A 26 -6.31 3.81 9.28
CA ASN A 26 -4.87 3.52 9.43
C ASN A 26 -4.28 4.17 10.70
N LEU A 27 -4.59 5.43 10.95
CA LEU A 27 -4.07 6.16 12.12
C LEU A 27 -4.67 5.63 13.42
N LEU A 28 -5.99 5.39 13.45
CA LEU A 28 -6.67 4.84 14.61
C LEU A 28 -6.28 3.39 14.87
N GLY A 29 -6.23 2.55 13.83
CA GLY A 29 -5.83 1.15 13.93
C GLY A 29 -4.40 0.99 14.47
N GLY A 30 -3.46 1.81 13.97
CA GLY A 30 -2.11 1.85 14.52
C GLY A 30 -2.09 2.26 16.00
N SER A 31 -2.84 3.31 16.36
CA SER A 31 -2.92 3.77 17.75
C SER A 31 -3.64 2.78 18.68
N LEU A 32 -4.67 2.10 18.18
CA LEU A 32 -5.38 1.06 18.93
C LEU A 32 -4.52 -0.18 19.12
N PHE A 33 -3.69 -0.54 18.12
CA PHE A 33 -2.71 -1.61 18.29
C PHE A 33 -1.81 -1.35 19.50
N ASP A 34 -1.28 -0.14 19.60
CA ASP A 34 -0.38 0.24 20.71
C ASP A 34 -1.08 0.23 22.08
N LYS A 35 -2.42 0.42 22.12
CA LYS A 35 -3.19 0.48 23.37
C LYS A 35 -3.85 -0.86 23.75
N LEU A 36 -4.44 -1.55 22.78
CA LEU A 36 -5.27 -2.73 22.99
C LEU A 36 -4.60 -4.04 22.57
N GLY A 37 -3.47 -3.94 21.85
CA GLY A 37 -2.78 -5.07 21.23
C GLY A 37 -3.35 -5.47 19.86
N GLY A 38 -2.59 -6.33 19.16
CA GLY A 38 -2.87 -6.69 17.77
C GLY A 38 -4.20 -7.41 17.58
N TYR A 39 -4.44 -8.45 18.36
CA TYR A 39 -5.67 -9.26 18.23
C TYR A 39 -6.93 -8.42 18.34
N ARG A 40 -7.07 -7.61 19.41
CA ARG A 40 -8.26 -6.79 19.63
C ARG A 40 -8.47 -5.76 18.52
N THR A 41 -7.40 -5.12 18.08
CA THR A 41 -7.47 -4.11 17.01
C THR A 41 -7.88 -4.73 15.68
N ILE A 42 -7.31 -5.88 15.31
CA ILE A 42 -7.69 -6.61 14.09
C ILE A 42 -9.15 -7.06 14.18
N MET A 43 -9.59 -7.55 15.34
CA MET A 43 -11.00 -7.97 15.53
C MET A 43 -11.97 -6.81 15.40
N ILE A 44 -11.67 -5.63 15.97
CA ILE A 44 -12.52 -4.43 15.81
C ILE A 44 -12.63 -4.05 14.33
N GLY A 45 -11.50 -3.98 13.61
CA GLY A 45 -11.50 -3.70 12.17
C GLY A 45 -12.27 -4.76 11.37
N THR A 46 -12.09 -6.05 11.70
CA THR A 46 -12.78 -7.17 11.04
C THR A 46 -14.29 -7.12 11.26
N VAL A 47 -14.75 -6.87 12.48
CA VAL A 47 -16.17 -6.71 12.78
C VAL A 47 -16.76 -5.52 12.04
N THR A 48 -16.02 -4.39 11.97
CA THR A 48 -16.45 -3.23 11.18
C THR A 48 -16.59 -3.58 9.69
N CYS A 49 -15.65 -4.33 9.10
CA CYS A 49 -15.74 -4.80 7.74
C CYS A 49 -16.89 -5.80 7.52
N LEU A 50 -17.12 -6.72 8.46
CA LEU A 50 -18.23 -7.67 8.41
C LEU A 50 -19.59 -6.96 8.44
N ILE A 51 -19.77 -5.99 9.33
CA ILE A 51 -20.99 -5.17 9.39
C ILE A 51 -21.17 -4.44 8.04
N SER A 52 -20.13 -3.79 7.55
CA SER A 52 -20.18 -3.06 6.30
C SER A 52 -20.52 -3.93 5.09
N THR A 53 -19.85 -5.07 4.94
CA THR A 53 -20.09 -6.00 3.82
C THR A 53 -21.46 -6.68 3.92
N THR A 54 -21.93 -6.97 5.12
CA THR A 54 -23.31 -7.48 5.35
C THR A 54 -24.33 -6.44 4.91
N LEU A 55 -24.17 -5.19 5.34
CA LEU A 55 -25.08 -4.11 4.97
C LEU A 55 -25.02 -3.79 3.48
N LEU A 56 -23.84 -3.88 2.83
CA LEU A 56 -23.72 -3.78 1.39
C LEU A 56 -24.49 -4.87 0.64
N ASN A 57 -24.58 -6.10 1.16
CA ASN A 57 -25.36 -7.16 0.53
C ASN A 57 -26.85 -6.86 0.53
N PHE A 58 -27.39 -6.28 1.61
CA PHE A 58 -28.82 -6.05 1.76
C PHE A 58 -29.27 -4.63 1.35
N PHE A 59 -28.41 -3.64 1.50
CA PHE A 59 -28.72 -2.22 1.34
C PHE A 59 -27.68 -1.52 0.46
N HIS A 60 -27.54 -1.94 -0.82
CA HIS A 60 -26.59 -1.37 -1.78
C HIS A 60 -27.16 -0.23 -2.64
N GLY A 61 -28.40 0.21 -2.38
CA GLY A 61 -28.98 1.40 -3.02
C GLY A 61 -28.31 2.70 -2.58
N TRP A 62 -28.42 3.75 -3.39
CA TRP A 62 -27.96 5.09 -3.04
C TRP A 62 -28.83 5.74 -1.95
N PRO A 63 -28.28 6.43 -0.91
CA PRO A 63 -26.85 6.73 -0.66
C PRO A 63 -26.12 5.67 0.20
N TRP A 64 -26.80 4.61 0.62
CA TRP A 64 -26.30 3.60 1.55
C TRP A 64 -25.03 2.92 1.06
N TYR A 65 -24.94 2.64 -0.25
CA TYR A 65 -23.73 2.10 -0.86
C TYR A 65 -22.46 2.90 -0.51
N ALA A 66 -22.53 4.23 -0.62
CA ALA A 66 -21.40 5.09 -0.31
C ALA A 66 -21.03 5.05 1.17
N ILE A 67 -22.04 5.04 2.06
CA ILE A 67 -21.81 5.00 3.52
C ILE A 67 -21.11 3.69 3.92
N TRP A 68 -21.61 2.57 3.43
CA TRP A 68 -21.02 1.26 3.76
C TRP A 68 -19.64 1.09 3.12
N LEU A 69 -19.40 1.62 1.94
CA LEU A 69 -18.09 1.58 1.31
C LEU A 69 -17.04 2.36 2.15
N VAL A 70 -17.41 3.54 2.65
CA VAL A 70 -16.53 4.33 3.54
C VAL A 70 -16.27 3.61 4.85
N LEU A 71 -17.28 2.97 5.44
CA LEU A 71 -17.12 2.16 6.65
C LEU A 71 -16.21 0.95 6.41
N LEU A 72 -16.32 0.31 5.23
CA LEU A 72 -15.43 -0.77 4.81
C LEU A 72 -13.98 -0.30 4.68
N GLY A 73 -13.76 0.85 4.04
CA GLY A 73 -12.43 1.47 3.94
C GLY A 73 -11.84 1.79 5.32
N PHE A 74 -12.64 2.33 6.22
CA PHE A 74 -12.23 2.61 7.59
C PHE A 74 -11.83 1.34 8.34
N GLY A 75 -12.64 0.27 8.29
CA GLY A 75 -12.34 -1.01 8.92
C GLY A 75 -11.09 -1.67 8.35
N GLY A 76 -10.96 -1.70 7.02
CA GLY A 76 -9.77 -2.20 6.33
C GLY A 76 -8.51 -1.41 6.69
N GLY A 77 -8.64 -0.08 6.80
CA GLY A 77 -7.58 0.80 7.29
C GLY A 77 -7.10 0.46 8.70
N MET A 78 -7.98 0.02 9.59
CA MET A 78 -7.58 -0.41 10.95
C MET A 78 -6.80 -1.73 10.93
N ILE A 79 -7.15 -2.68 10.07
CA ILE A 79 -6.57 -4.02 10.03
C ILE A 79 -5.12 -3.99 9.54
N VAL A 80 -4.85 -3.26 8.44
CA VAL A 80 -3.55 -3.34 7.74
C VAL A 80 -2.37 -2.94 8.63
N PRO A 81 -2.33 -1.76 9.27
CA PRO A 81 -1.20 -1.38 10.13
C PRO A 81 -1.06 -2.31 11.35
N ALA A 82 -2.18 -2.84 11.88
CA ALA A 82 -2.14 -3.78 12.98
C ALA A 82 -1.49 -5.13 12.57
N ILE A 83 -1.76 -5.62 11.35
CA ILE A 83 -1.09 -6.82 10.81
C ILE A 83 0.41 -6.57 10.67
N TYR A 84 0.83 -5.43 10.10
CA TYR A 84 2.24 -5.10 9.94
C TYR A 84 2.97 -4.99 11.28
N ALA A 85 2.36 -4.32 12.26
CA ALA A 85 2.93 -4.19 13.61
C ALA A 85 3.02 -5.55 14.30
N MET A 86 1.97 -6.38 14.20
CA MET A 86 1.95 -7.72 14.78
C MET A 86 2.99 -8.65 14.15
N ALA A 87 3.17 -8.59 12.84
CA ALA A 87 4.18 -9.39 12.15
C ALA A 87 5.60 -9.06 12.61
N GLY A 88 5.93 -7.78 12.77
CA GLY A 88 7.20 -7.34 13.35
C GLY A 88 7.41 -7.86 14.78
N ALA A 89 6.34 -7.92 15.57
CA ALA A 89 6.38 -8.44 16.94
C ALA A 89 6.53 -9.97 17.01
N VAL A 90 5.88 -10.69 16.08
CA VAL A 90 5.96 -12.16 16.00
C VAL A 90 7.33 -12.62 15.50
N TRP A 91 7.91 -11.88 14.56
CA TRP A 91 9.22 -12.24 13.99
C TRP A 91 10.19 -11.04 14.05
N PRO A 92 10.64 -10.65 15.26
CA PRO A 92 11.46 -9.46 15.45
C PRO A 92 12.84 -9.57 14.75
N ASN A 93 13.41 -10.77 14.68
CA ASN A 93 14.69 -11.03 14.01
C ASN A 93 14.56 -11.18 12.48
N GLY A 94 13.36 -11.19 11.94
CA GLY A 94 13.11 -11.32 10.50
C GLY A 94 13.43 -10.04 9.72
N GLY A 95 13.43 -8.88 10.40
CA GLY A 95 13.71 -7.59 9.77
C GLY A 95 12.90 -7.38 8.50
N ARG A 96 13.57 -7.06 7.37
CA ARG A 96 12.92 -6.89 6.08
C ARG A 96 12.18 -8.16 5.59
N GLN A 97 12.65 -9.37 5.97
CA GLN A 97 12.04 -10.62 5.47
C GLN A 97 10.61 -10.77 5.98
N THR A 98 10.32 -10.36 7.21
CA THR A 98 8.97 -10.33 7.78
C THR A 98 8.01 -9.54 6.90
N PHE A 99 8.40 -8.34 6.51
CA PHE A 99 7.58 -7.45 5.69
C PHE A 99 7.52 -7.88 4.23
N ASN A 100 8.57 -8.53 3.72
CA ASN A 100 8.55 -9.15 2.40
C ASN A 100 7.57 -10.32 2.33
N ALA A 101 7.42 -11.11 3.41
CA ALA A 101 6.42 -12.17 3.46
C ALA A 101 4.99 -11.61 3.36
N ILE A 102 4.69 -10.50 4.06
CA ILE A 102 3.39 -9.82 3.94
C ILE A 102 3.20 -9.30 2.51
N TYR A 103 4.21 -8.66 1.94
CA TYR A 103 4.17 -8.14 0.57
C TYR A 103 3.86 -9.24 -0.46
N LEU A 104 4.50 -10.41 -0.35
CA LEU A 104 4.20 -11.56 -1.18
C LEU A 104 2.77 -12.07 -0.99
N ALA A 105 2.33 -12.21 0.25
CA ALA A 105 0.96 -12.66 0.56
C ALA A 105 -0.09 -11.67 0.02
N GLN A 106 0.14 -10.36 0.11
CA GLN A 106 -0.73 -9.35 -0.45
C GLN A 106 -0.83 -9.46 -1.98
N ASN A 107 0.30 -9.65 -2.68
CA ASN A 107 0.28 -9.79 -4.14
C ASN A 107 -0.42 -11.07 -4.60
N ILE A 108 -0.24 -12.18 -3.88
CA ILE A 108 -1.03 -13.42 -4.12
C ILE A 108 -2.51 -13.13 -3.91
N GLY A 109 -2.87 -12.42 -2.83
CA GLY A 109 -4.24 -12.05 -2.55
C GLY A 109 -4.86 -11.15 -3.62
N VAL A 110 -4.11 -10.17 -4.13
CA VAL A 110 -4.55 -9.30 -5.23
C VAL A 110 -4.79 -10.11 -6.51
N ALA A 111 -3.85 -11.00 -6.87
CA ALA A 111 -3.97 -11.84 -8.07
C ALA A 111 -5.18 -12.79 -8.01
N LEU A 112 -5.35 -13.48 -6.87
CA LEU A 112 -6.49 -14.37 -6.66
C LEU A 112 -7.80 -13.58 -6.58
N GLY A 113 -7.80 -12.44 -5.90
CA GLY A 113 -8.98 -11.58 -5.78
C GLY A 113 -9.44 -11.01 -7.12
N ALA A 114 -8.52 -10.61 -7.98
CA ALA A 114 -8.85 -10.13 -9.33
C ALA A 114 -9.43 -11.27 -10.22
N ALA A 115 -8.81 -12.45 -10.17
CA ALA A 115 -9.26 -13.62 -10.95
C ALA A 115 -10.65 -14.10 -10.48
N LEU A 116 -10.83 -14.27 -9.16
CA LEU A 116 -12.11 -14.71 -8.60
C LEU A 116 -13.20 -13.64 -8.74
N GLY A 117 -12.85 -12.38 -8.53
CA GLY A 117 -13.78 -11.26 -8.67
C GLY A 117 -14.29 -11.09 -10.09
N GLY A 118 -13.42 -11.23 -11.09
CA GLY A 118 -13.81 -11.23 -12.52
C GLY A 118 -14.77 -12.36 -12.83
N PHE A 119 -14.43 -13.61 -12.43
CA PHE A 119 -15.27 -14.77 -12.63
C PHE A 119 -16.65 -14.62 -11.96
N VAL A 120 -16.70 -14.13 -10.72
CA VAL A 120 -17.96 -13.92 -9.99
C VAL A 120 -18.80 -12.81 -10.64
N ALA A 121 -18.17 -11.75 -11.16
CA ALA A 121 -18.85 -10.65 -11.83
C ALA A 121 -19.56 -11.08 -13.13
N GLU A 122 -19.07 -12.10 -13.84
CA GLU A 122 -19.72 -12.64 -15.03
C GLU A 122 -21.10 -13.24 -14.75
N PHE A 123 -21.32 -13.77 -13.54
CA PHE A 123 -22.62 -14.31 -13.16
C PHE A 123 -23.59 -13.22 -12.68
N SER A 124 -23.13 -12.35 -11.78
CA SER A 124 -23.91 -11.20 -11.29
C SER A 124 -23.03 -10.27 -10.48
N PHE A 125 -23.22 -8.96 -10.67
CA PHE A 125 -22.54 -7.92 -9.88
C PHE A 125 -22.84 -8.07 -8.36
N ASN A 126 -24.04 -8.49 -8.00
CA ASN A 126 -24.44 -8.70 -6.60
C ASN A 126 -23.63 -9.80 -5.91
N TYR A 127 -23.17 -10.80 -6.64
CA TYR A 127 -22.33 -11.87 -6.08
C TYR A 127 -20.96 -11.39 -5.64
N ILE A 128 -20.48 -10.24 -6.13
CA ILE A 128 -19.23 -9.61 -5.66
C ILE A 128 -19.36 -9.24 -4.17
N PHE A 129 -20.51 -8.69 -3.76
CA PHE A 129 -20.74 -8.35 -2.35
C PHE A 129 -20.79 -9.59 -1.47
N MET A 130 -21.46 -10.65 -1.94
CA MET A 130 -21.51 -11.94 -1.27
C MET A 130 -20.11 -12.57 -1.14
N ALA A 131 -19.34 -12.60 -2.21
CA ALA A 131 -17.97 -13.12 -2.20
C ALA A 131 -17.08 -12.34 -1.22
N ASN A 132 -17.22 -11.03 -1.18
CA ASN A 132 -16.49 -10.17 -0.24
C ASN A 132 -16.87 -10.48 1.21
N LEU A 133 -18.16 -10.66 1.51
CA LEU A 133 -18.64 -11.05 2.84
C LEU A 133 -18.06 -12.41 3.26
N ILE A 134 -18.09 -13.42 2.36
CA ILE A 134 -17.51 -14.74 2.62
C ILE A 134 -16.02 -14.62 2.95
N MET A 135 -15.27 -13.83 2.20
CA MET A 135 -13.83 -13.62 2.46
C MET A 135 -13.57 -12.97 3.82
N TYR A 136 -14.39 -11.99 4.25
CA TYR A 136 -14.26 -11.43 5.59
C TYR A 136 -14.68 -12.39 6.69
N VAL A 137 -15.66 -13.27 6.46
CA VAL A 137 -16.01 -14.35 7.41
C VAL A 137 -14.84 -15.33 7.55
N LEU A 138 -14.24 -15.77 6.45
CA LEU A 138 -13.05 -16.62 6.47
C LEU A 138 -11.88 -15.96 7.19
N PHE A 139 -11.64 -14.68 6.90
CA PHE A 139 -10.61 -13.90 7.61
C PHE A 139 -10.90 -13.81 9.11
N ALA A 140 -12.15 -13.58 9.51
CA ALA A 140 -12.54 -13.56 10.93
C ALA A 140 -12.27 -14.90 11.62
N ILE A 141 -12.58 -16.02 10.98
CA ILE A 141 -12.29 -17.37 11.52
C ILE A 141 -10.78 -17.53 11.73
N VAL A 142 -9.96 -17.17 10.73
CA VAL A 142 -8.49 -17.20 10.85
C VAL A 142 -8.01 -16.28 11.96
N ALA A 143 -8.54 -15.06 12.05
CA ALA A 143 -8.15 -14.10 13.08
C ALA A 143 -8.49 -14.61 14.50
N ILE A 144 -9.67 -15.18 14.70
CA ILE A 144 -10.08 -15.75 15.99
C ILE A 144 -9.21 -16.94 16.39
N THR A 145 -8.88 -17.81 15.45
CA THR A 145 -8.16 -19.06 15.74
C THR A 145 -6.64 -18.90 15.81
N GLN A 146 -6.06 -17.96 15.04
CA GLN A 146 -4.62 -17.86 14.86
C GLN A 146 -3.98 -16.59 15.43
N PHE A 147 -4.72 -15.48 15.60
CA PHE A 147 -4.14 -14.20 15.97
C PHE A 147 -4.18 -13.89 17.45
N ASN A 148 -4.84 -14.74 18.26
CA ASN A 148 -4.83 -14.63 19.72
C ASN A 148 -3.54 -15.24 20.30
N LEU A 149 -2.41 -14.62 20.01
CA LEU A 149 -1.10 -15.07 20.43
C LEU A 149 -0.77 -14.53 21.83
N GLU A 150 0.00 -15.29 22.62
CA GLU A 150 0.50 -14.84 23.93
C GLU A 150 1.36 -13.58 23.89
N ILE A 151 1.90 -13.25 22.72
CA ILE A 151 2.65 -12.02 22.44
C ILE A 151 1.77 -10.78 22.73
N ASN A 152 0.46 -10.87 22.58
CA ASN A 152 -0.46 -9.80 22.94
C ASN A 152 -0.39 -9.42 24.42
N ALA A 153 0.03 -10.33 25.29
CA ALA A 153 0.24 -10.07 26.73
C ALA A 153 1.53 -9.28 27.02
N LYS A 154 2.51 -9.29 26.11
CA LYS A 154 3.78 -8.53 26.24
C LYS A 154 3.62 -7.06 25.80
N PHE A 155 2.58 -6.73 25.03
CA PHE A 155 2.22 -5.35 24.73
C PHE A 155 1.46 -4.73 25.90
N LYS A 156 2.10 -4.67 27.08
CA LYS A 156 1.61 -3.79 28.14
C LYS A 156 1.86 -2.36 27.68
N PRO A 157 0.84 -1.45 27.81
CA PRO A 157 1.09 -0.04 27.66
C PRO A 157 2.24 0.33 28.60
N GLN A 158 3.40 0.64 28.05
CA GLN A 158 4.53 1.07 28.86
C GLN A 158 4.22 2.51 29.28
N ASP A 159 3.95 2.69 30.57
CA ASP A 159 3.71 3.98 31.15
C ASP A 159 4.87 4.92 30.79
N SER A 160 4.49 6.09 30.22
CA SER A 160 5.34 7.24 29.98
C SER A 160 6.59 7.02 29.10
N ILE A 161 6.39 6.68 27.80
CA ILE A 161 7.42 6.98 26.81
C ILE A 161 7.48 8.52 26.71
N ASP A 162 8.62 9.11 27.05
CA ASP A 162 8.84 10.54 26.81
C ASP A 162 8.95 10.83 25.31
N LEU A 163 7.79 11.00 24.67
CA LEU A 163 7.68 11.38 23.24
C LEU A 163 8.33 12.75 22.97
N LYS A 164 8.56 13.55 24.01
CA LYS A 164 9.20 14.88 23.90
C LYS A 164 10.72 14.78 23.91
N SER A 165 11.30 13.62 24.19
CA SER A 165 12.75 13.43 24.16
C SER A 165 13.32 13.82 22.78
N LYS A 166 14.51 14.39 22.77
CA LYS A 166 15.21 14.79 21.52
C LYS A 166 15.40 13.61 20.56
N GLU A 167 15.53 12.41 21.09
CA GLU A 167 15.67 11.17 20.33
C GLU A 167 14.35 10.81 19.63
N ASN A 168 13.23 10.75 20.35
CA ASN A 168 11.94 10.41 19.77
C ASN A 168 11.45 11.44 18.75
N LYS A 169 11.77 12.73 18.94
CA LYS A 169 11.53 13.76 17.92
C LYS A 169 12.32 13.48 16.63
N LYS A 170 13.58 13.06 16.73
CA LYS A 170 14.40 12.69 15.55
C LYS A 170 13.82 11.46 14.83
N ARG A 171 13.44 10.41 15.58
CA ARG A 171 12.80 9.22 15.01
C ARG A 171 11.51 9.58 14.28
N PHE A 172 10.69 10.44 14.88
CA PHE A 172 9.46 10.93 14.25
C PHE A 172 9.74 11.74 12.98
N THR A 173 10.74 12.65 13.01
CA THR A 173 11.14 13.39 11.80
C THR A 173 11.61 12.46 10.70
N ALA A 174 12.46 11.47 11.03
CA ALA A 174 12.91 10.45 10.09
C ALA A 174 11.74 9.68 9.49
N MET A 175 10.74 9.33 10.32
CA MET A 175 9.51 8.66 9.88
C MET A 175 8.70 9.50 8.91
N MET A 176 8.53 10.81 9.18
CA MET A 176 7.78 11.70 8.28
C MET A 176 8.48 11.88 6.92
N LEU A 177 9.82 11.89 6.88
CA LEU A 177 10.58 11.89 5.62
C LEU A 177 10.33 10.61 4.81
N VAL A 178 10.28 9.46 5.47
CA VAL A 178 9.94 8.17 4.83
C VAL A 178 8.49 8.17 4.34
N CYS A 179 7.55 8.70 5.12
CA CYS A 179 6.15 8.84 4.71
C CYS A 179 6.00 9.74 3.47
N ALA A 180 6.68 10.89 3.44
CA ALA A 180 6.65 11.81 2.31
C ALA A 180 7.21 11.14 1.04
N MET A 181 8.36 10.49 1.14
CA MET A 181 8.95 9.69 0.07
C MET A 181 7.98 8.61 -0.42
N PHE A 182 7.35 7.87 0.49
CA PHE A 182 6.47 6.77 0.16
C PHE A 182 5.18 7.22 -0.50
N ALA A 183 4.59 8.34 -0.05
CA ALA A 183 3.45 8.96 -0.71
C ALA A 183 3.77 9.36 -2.15
N ILE A 184 4.95 9.95 -2.40
CA ILE A 184 5.42 10.30 -3.75
C ILE A 184 5.60 9.04 -4.61
N CYS A 185 6.21 7.99 -4.08
CA CYS A 185 6.34 6.72 -4.81
C CYS A 185 4.96 6.16 -5.21
N TRP A 186 3.95 6.27 -4.35
CA TRP A 186 2.58 5.85 -4.67
C TRP A 186 1.89 6.77 -5.67
N ILE A 187 2.12 8.09 -5.62
CA ILE A 187 1.61 9.02 -6.66
C ILE A 187 2.14 8.61 -8.04
N ALA A 188 3.42 8.25 -8.14
CA ALA A 188 4.01 7.79 -9.38
C ALA A 188 3.49 6.39 -9.77
N TYR A 189 3.52 5.43 -8.86
CA TYR A 189 3.13 4.04 -9.12
C TYR A 189 1.68 3.91 -9.62
N ILE A 190 0.75 4.63 -9.00
CA ILE A 190 -0.68 4.55 -9.34
C ILE A 190 -0.99 5.04 -10.77
N GLN A 191 -0.07 5.76 -11.43
CA GLN A 191 -0.23 6.15 -12.83
C GLN A 191 -0.32 4.92 -13.75
N TRP A 192 0.34 3.83 -13.38
CA TRP A 192 0.22 2.57 -14.10
C TRP A 192 -1.20 1.97 -14.01
N GLU A 193 -1.91 2.17 -12.93
CA GLU A 193 -3.29 1.68 -12.78
C GLU A 193 -4.32 2.62 -13.43
N THR A 194 -3.99 3.88 -13.67
CA THR A 194 -4.94 4.91 -14.09
C THR A 194 -4.57 5.56 -15.42
N THR A 195 -3.65 6.52 -15.41
CA THR A 195 -3.33 7.37 -16.55
C THR A 195 -2.67 6.59 -17.69
N ILE A 196 -1.70 5.72 -17.37
CA ILE A 196 -1.03 4.89 -18.38
C ILE A 196 -2.01 3.86 -18.94
N ALA A 197 -2.91 3.30 -18.13
CA ALA A 197 -3.95 2.39 -18.59
C ALA A 197 -4.87 3.06 -19.64
N SER A 198 -5.29 4.30 -19.40
CA SER A 198 -6.09 5.06 -20.39
C SER A 198 -5.30 5.40 -21.64
N PHE A 199 -4.02 5.76 -21.47
CA PHE A 199 -3.14 6.10 -22.60
C PHE A 199 -2.91 4.90 -23.52
N THR A 200 -2.65 3.71 -22.97
CA THR A 200 -2.46 2.50 -23.79
C THR A 200 -3.66 2.19 -24.66
N GLN A 201 -4.88 2.41 -24.16
CA GLN A 201 -6.09 2.23 -24.95
C GLN A 201 -6.21 3.27 -26.06
N SER A 202 -5.78 4.52 -25.84
CA SER A 202 -5.80 5.58 -26.86
C SER A 202 -4.85 5.31 -28.04
N ILE A 203 -3.81 4.48 -27.84
CA ILE A 203 -2.88 4.04 -28.88
C ILE A 203 -3.15 2.61 -29.37
N ASN A 204 -4.41 2.15 -29.23
CA ASN A 204 -4.90 0.85 -29.71
C ASN A 204 -4.28 -0.39 -29.04
N ILE A 205 -3.69 -0.29 -27.84
CA ILE A 205 -3.35 -1.44 -27.01
C ILE A 205 -4.62 -1.83 -26.25
N SER A 206 -5.10 -3.07 -26.48
CA SER A 206 -6.33 -3.55 -25.87
C SER A 206 -6.22 -3.71 -24.36
N MET A 207 -7.36 -3.64 -23.64
CA MET A 207 -7.42 -3.88 -22.20
C MET A 207 -6.90 -5.28 -21.82
N SER A 208 -7.13 -6.27 -22.69
CA SER A 208 -6.59 -7.62 -22.51
C SER A 208 -5.05 -7.63 -22.53
N GLN A 209 -4.44 -6.96 -23.50
CA GLN A 209 -2.97 -6.80 -23.56
C GLN A 209 -2.46 -6.03 -22.33
N TYR A 210 -3.15 -4.97 -21.92
CA TYR A 210 -2.77 -4.22 -20.72
C TYR A 210 -2.82 -5.09 -19.45
N SER A 211 -3.81 -5.96 -19.33
CA SER A 211 -3.91 -6.91 -18.19
C SER A 211 -2.74 -7.88 -18.10
N VAL A 212 -2.11 -8.23 -19.24
CA VAL A 212 -0.89 -9.05 -19.25
C VAL A 212 0.26 -8.38 -18.50
N LEU A 213 0.37 -7.05 -18.53
CA LEU A 213 1.41 -6.31 -17.78
C LEU A 213 1.31 -6.60 -16.29
N TRP A 214 0.10 -6.56 -15.73
CA TRP A 214 -0.16 -6.85 -14.32
C TRP A 214 0.01 -8.33 -13.98
N THR A 215 -0.31 -9.22 -14.91
CA THR A 215 -0.02 -10.66 -14.76
C THR A 215 1.48 -10.90 -14.67
N VAL A 216 2.27 -10.27 -15.54
CA VAL A 216 3.74 -10.34 -15.51
C VAL A 216 4.29 -9.75 -14.21
N ASN A 217 3.79 -8.59 -13.77
CA ASN A 217 4.14 -7.99 -12.49
C ASN A 217 3.94 -8.99 -11.34
N GLY A 218 2.73 -9.55 -11.20
CA GLY A 218 2.41 -10.49 -10.13
C GLY A 218 3.29 -11.76 -10.14
N ILE A 219 3.51 -12.37 -11.33
CA ILE A 219 4.38 -13.53 -11.46
C ILE A 219 5.83 -13.17 -11.09
N MET A 220 6.33 -12.03 -11.55
CA MET A 220 7.70 -11.60 -11.25
C MET A 220 7.92 -11.36 -9.77
N ILE A 221 6.98 -10.78 -9.05
CA ILE A 221 7.07 -10.56 -7.60
C ILE A 221 7.35 -11.89 -6.87
N LEU A 222 6.76 -12.99 -7.33
CA LEU A 222 6.95 -14.31 -6.73
C LEU A 222 8.25 -14.98 -7.21
N VAL A 223 8.49 -14.99 -8.52
CA VAL A 223 9.56 -15.78 -9.15
C VAL A 223 10.91 -15.06 -9.09
N ALA A 224 10.95 -13.73 -9.15
CA ALA A 224 12.19 -12.96 -9.17
C ALA A 224 12.82 -12.73 -7.78
N GLN A 225 12.24 -13.25 -6.69
CA GLN A 225 12.84 -13.14 -5.33
C GLN A 225 14.30 -13.60 -5.25
N PRO A 226 14.71 -14.72 -5.90
CA PRO A 226 16.12 -15.12 -5.92
C PRO A 226 17.06 -14.09 -6.56
N LEU A 227 16.57 -13.31 -7.55
CA LEU A 227 17.35 -12.28 -8.24
C LEU A 227 17.58 -11.03 -7.37
N ILE A 228 16.65 -10.73 -6.47
CA ILE A 228 16.73 -9.58 -5.55
C ILE A 228 17.67 -9.86 -4.38
N ARG A 229 17.71 -11.10 -3.87
CA ARG A 229 18.49 -11.46 -2.69
C ARG A 229 20.00 -11.12 -2.79
N PRO A 230 20.72 -11.41 -3.91
CA PRO A 230 22.12 -11.04 -4.04
C PRO A 230 22.33 -9.52 -3.97
N VAL A 231 21.46 -8.72 -4.59
CA VAL A 231 21.52 -7.26 -4.57
C VAL A 231 21.32 -6.74 -3.14
N ILE A 232 20.34 -7.28 -2.40
CA ILE A 232 20.13 -6.92 -0.99
C ILE A 232 21.36 -7.24 -0.14
N ARG A 233 22.03 -8.38 -0.38
CA ARG A 233 23.29 -8.74 0.31
C ARG A 233 24.41 -7.76 -0.04
N LEU A 234 24.53 -7.38 -1.33
CA LEU A 234 25.52 -6.38 -1.78
C LEU A 234 25.30 -5.02 -1.08
N LEU A 235 24.04 -4.64 -0.88
CA LEU A 235 23.65 -3.45 -0.13
C LEU A 235 23.77 -3.65 1.41
N LYS A 236 24.36 -4.77 1.87
CA LYS A 236 24.54 -5.12 3.30
C LYS A 236 23.23 -5.04 4.10
N GLY A 237 22.11 -5.38 3.49
CA GLY A 237 20.79 -5.30 4.12
C GLY A 237 20.29 -3.86 4.42
N ASN A 238 21.04 -2.84 4.06
CA ASN A 238 20.72 -1.45 4.39
C ASN A 238 19.46 -0.97 3.68
N LEU A 239 18.40 -0.74 4.44
CA LEU A 239 17.07 -0.37 3.95
C LEU A 239 17.07 0.97 3.21
N LYS A 240 17.90 1.93 3.62
CA LYS A 240 18.05 3.22 2.94
C LYS A 240 18.54 3.03 1.51
N TYR A 241 19.60 2.23 1.32
CA TYR A 241 20.13 1.97 -0.03
C TYR A 241 19.16 1.16 -0.87
N GLN A 242 18.36 0.29 -0.28
CA GLN A 242 17.31 -0.43 -0.99
C GLN A 242 16.23 0.52 -1.51
N MET A 243 15.74 1.45 -0.68
CA MET A 243 14.80 2.48 -1.14
C MET A 243 15.43 3.35 -2.24
N PHE A 244 16.68 3.77 -2.08
CA PHE A 244 17.37 4.59 -3.06
C PHE A 244 17.47 3.88 -4.42
N VAL A 245 17.92 2.63 -4.44
CA VAL A 245 18.01 1.80 -5.66
C VAL A 245 16.61 1.57 -6.26
N GLY A 246 15.61 1.24 -5.43
CA GLY A 246 14.26 1.02 -5.92
C GLY A 246 13.63 2.25 -6.58
N ILE A 247 13.86 3.44 -6.03
CA ILE A 247 13.38 4.70 -6.63
C ILE A 247 14.11 5.01 -7.95
N LEU A 248 15.43 4.76 -8.04
CA LEU A 248 16.16 4.89 -9.32
C LEU A 248 15.61 3.93 -10.38
N ILE A 249 15.24 2.71 -9.99
CA ILE A 249 14.60 1.74 -10.88
C ILE A 249 13.22 2.24 -11.31
N PHE A 250 12.42 2.83 -10.41
CA PHE A 250 11.16 3.48 -10.78
C PHE A 250 11.37 4.60 -11.80
N MET A 251 12.35 5.47 -11.59
CA MET A 251 12.68 6.53 -12.55
C MET A 251 13.06 5.94 -13.92
N LEU A 252 13.87 4.87 -13.95
CA LEU A 252 14.21 4.16 -15.18
C LEU A 252 12.99 3.56 -15.87
N SER A 253 12.04 3.01 -15.12
CA SER A 253 10.78 2.52 -15.67
C SER A 253 10.01 3.64 -16.37
N PHE A 254 9.80 4.79 -15.70
CA PHE A 254 9.11 5.93 -16.29
C PHE A 254 9.86 6.50 -17.49
N PHE A 255 11.19 6.54 -17.44
CA PHE A 255 12.02 6.97 -18.57
C PHE A 255 11.83 6.05 -19.78
N VAL A 256 11.92 4.73 -19.62
CA VAL A 256 11.69 3.76 -20.71
C VAL A 256 10.25 3.87 -21.23
N THR A 257 9.28 3.96 -20.35
CA THR A 257 7.86 4.03 -20.71
C THR A 257 7.52 5.35 -21.42
N SER A 258 8.27 6.43 -21.21
CA SER A 258 8.06 7.70 -21.93
C SER A 258 8.29 7.60 -23.43
N PHE A 259 8.98 6.59 -23.93
CA PHE A 259 9.19 6.28 -25.34
C PHE A 259 8.26 5.17 -25.86
N ALA A 260 7.27 4.78 -25.06
CA ALA A 260 6.43 3.61 -25.38
C ALA A 260 5.33 3.99 -26.39
N GLU A 261 5.42 3.43 -27.58
CA GLU A 261 4.39 3.47 -28.62
C GLU A 261 3.79 2.08 -28.89
N GLN A 262 4.43 1.02 -28.36
CA GLN A 262 4.06 -0.36 -28.57
C GLN A 262 4.00 -1.13 -27.25
N PHE A 263 3.16 -2.16 -27.19
CA PHE A 263 2.99 -3.03 -26.04
C PHE A 263 4.32 -3.52 -25.42
N THR A 264 5.29 -3.90 -26.26
CA THR A 264 6.58 -4.45 -25.80
C THR A 264 7.36 -3.45 -24.94
N VAL A 265 7.30 -2.15 -25.23
CA VAL A 265 8.01 -1.13 -24.45
C VAL A 265 7.31 -0.92 -23.10
N PHE A 266 5.98 -0.95 -23.05
CA PHE A 266 5.23 -0.96 -21.78
C PHE A 266 5.57 -2.20 -20.95
N LEU A 267 5.71 -3.36 -21.59
CA LEU A 267 6.08 -4.60 -20.91
C LEU A 267 7.48 -4.48 -20.28
N ILE A 268 8.46 -3.93 -21.00
CA ILE A 268 9.79 -3.66 -20.46
C ILE A 268 9.71 -2.66 -19.29
N GLY A 269 8.95 -1.58 -19.45
CA GLY A 269 8.71 -0.61 -18.39
C GLY A 269 8.10 -1.23 -17.13
N MET A 270 7.11 -2.13 -17.28
CA MET A 270 6.49 -2.85 -16.17
C MET A 270 7.47 -3.82 -15.49
N ILE A 271 8.28 -4.55 -16.25
CA ILE A 271 9.32 -5.42 -15.70
C ILE A 271 10.30 -4.62 -14.84
N ILE A 272 10.76 -3.47 -15.34
CA ILE A 272 11.65 -2.57 -14.60
C ILE A 272 10.95 -2.06 -13.34
N LEU A 273 9.70 -1.58 -13.45
CA LEU A 273 8.89 -1.10 -12.32
C LEU A 273 8.83 -2.15 -11.21
N THR A 274 8.54 -3.41 -11.58
CA THR A 274 8.41 -4.53 -10.65
C THR A 274 9.67 -4.76 -9.82
N PHE A 275 10.85 -4.64 -10.43
CA PHE A 275 12.10 -4.71 -9.65
C PHE A 275 12.18 -3.55 -8.64
N GLY A 276 11.82 -2.33 -9.03
CA GLY A 276 11.80 -1.17 -8.13
C GLY A 276 10.87 -1.39 -6.92
N GLU A 277 9.66 -1.88 -7.16
CA GLU A 277 8.68 -2.13 -6.10
C GLU A 277 9.14 -3.22 -5.13
N MET A 278 9.80 -4.27 -5.61
CA MET A 278 10.37 -5.32 -4.76
C MET A 278 11.46 -4.80 -3.80
N PHE A 279 12.11 -3.68 -4.10
CA PHE A 279 13.04 -3.02 -3.19
C PHE A 279 12.32 -2.09 -2.21
N VAL A 280 11.40 -1.25 -2.69
CA VAL A 280 10.80 -0.18 -1.89
C VAL A 280 9.72 -0.70 -0.94
N TRP A 281 8.75 -1.50 -1.43
CA TRP A 281 7.55 -1.85 -0.66
C TRP A 281 7.85 -2.64 0.62
N PRO A 282 8.74 -3.64 0.65
CA PRO A 282 9.07 -4.32 1.90
C PRO A 282 10.02 -3.51 2.80
N ALA A 283 10.79 -2.56 2.25
CA ALA A 283 11.75 -1.78 3.02
C ALA A 283 11.06 -0.72 3.90
N VAL A 284 9.99 -0.10 3.40
CA VAL A 284 9.31 1.00 4.09
C VAL A 284 8.68 0.56 5.43
N PRO A 285 7.84 -0.50 5.50
CA PRO A 285 7.31 -0.96 6.79
C PRO A 285 8.40 -1.53 7.72
N ALA A 286 9.50 -2.07 7.17
CA ALA A 286 10.65 -2.48 7.97
C ALA A 286 11.33 -1.29 8.64
N ILE A 287 11.48 -0.17 7.94
CA ILE A 287 11.98 1.08 8.52
C ILE A 287 11.01 1.61 9.57
N ALA A 288 9.70 1.60 9.30
CA ALA A 288 8.70 2.05 10.27
C ALA A 288 8.81 1.26 11.57
N HIS A 289 8.95 -0.06 11.48
CA HIS A 289 9.15 -0.92 12.65
C HIS A 289 10.45 -0.59 13.40
N LYS A 290 11.56 -0.37 12.67
CA LYS A 290 12.86 -0.03 13.27
C LYS A 290 12.89 1.35 13.93
N LEU A 291 12.20 2.34 13.36
CA LEU A 291 12.12 3.70 13.89
C LEU A 291 11.13 3.83 15.05
N ALA A 292 10.16 2.94 15.15
CA ALA A 292 9.14 3.02 16.18
C ALA A 292 9.77 2.93 17.58
N PRO A 293 9.46 3.87 18.48
CA PRO A 293 9.72 3.68 19.90
C PRO A 293 8.93 2.49 20.41
N THR A 294 9.46 1.75 21.40
CA THR A 294 8.76 0.62 22.02
C THR A 294 7.34 1.00 22.43
N GLY A 295 6.35 0.23 22.02
CA GLY A 295 4.91 0.52 22.27
C GLY A 295 4.29 1.58 21.35
N LYS A 296 4.98 1.93 20.23
CA LYS A 296 4.48 2.81 19.17
C LYS A 296 4.59 2.16 17.77
N GLU A 297 4.81 0.88 17.73
CA GLU A 297 4.97 0.11 16.50
C GLU A 297 3.73 0.19 15.61
N GLY A 298 2.55 0.13 16.21
CA GLY A 298 1.27 0.29 15.50
C GLY A 298 1.10 1.69 14.90
N ALA A 299 1.35 2.74 15.68
CA ALA A 299 1.24 4.11 15.20
C ALA A 299 2.16 4.40 14.01
N TYR A 300 3.41 3.90 14.04
CA TYR A 300 4.36 4.08 12.95
C TYR A 300 3.95 3.33 11.68
N GLN A 301 3.39 2.13 11.81
CA GLN A 301 2.77 1.43 10.67
C GLN A 301 1.53 2.18 10.16
N GLY A 302 0.75 2.77 11.05
CA GLY A 302 -0.38 3.63 10.70
C GLY A 302 0.03 4.83 9.84
N TYR A 303 1.14 5.50 10.17
CA TYR A 303 1.68 6.62 9.37
C TYR A 303 2.08 6.19 7.96
N VAL A 304 2.79 5.06 7.82
CA VAL A 304 3.18 4.52 6.51
C VAL A 304 1.97 4.18 5.65
N ASN A 305 1.02 3.45 6.22
CA ASN A 305 -0.17 3.04 5.47
C ASN A 305 -1.05 4.26 5.10
N SER A 306 -1.11 5.28 5.97
CA SER A 306 -1.75 6.56 5.63
C SER A 306 -1.05 7.26 4.47
N ALA A 307 0.28 7.32 4.48
CA ALA A 307 1.05 7.93 3.39
C ALA A 307 0.81 7.22 2.04
N SER A 308 0.77 5.88 2.03
CA SER A 308 0.43 5.12 0.82
C SER A 308 -1.00 5.40 0.34
N THR A 309 -1.96 5.44 1.25
CA THR A 309 -3.37 5.73 0.92
C THR A 309 -3.53 7.14 0.36
N ILE A 310 -2.85 8.14 0.95
CA ILE A 310 -2.83 9.51 0.45
C ILE A 310 -2.22 9.56 -0.97
N GLY A 311 -1.09 8.88 -1.19
CA GLY A 311 -0.47 8.82 -2.52
C GLY A 311 -1.38 8.21 -3.58
N LYS A 312 -2.05 7.11 -3.25
CA LYS A 312 -3.05 6.45 -4.12
C LYS A 312 -4.26 7.34 -4.42
N ALA A 313 -4.72 8.12 -3.45
CA ALA A 313 -5.88 8.98 -3.60
C ALA A 313 -5.56 10.22 -4.46
N ILE A 314 -4.39 10.83 -4.27
CA ILE A 314 -3.97 12.04 -4.99
C ILE A 314 -3.48 11.72 -6.40
N GLY A 315 -2.78 10.59 -6.57
CA GLY A 315 -2.09 10.24 -7.81
C GLY A 315 -2.94 10.31 -9.07
N PRO A 316 -4.13 9.69 -9.13
CA PRO A 316 -4.97 9.72 -10.33
C PRO A 316 -5.39 11.14 -10.73
N VAL A 317 -5.73 11.98 -9.75
CA VAL A 317 -6.08 13.39 -10.00
C VAL A 317 -4.87 14.16 -10.50
N PHE A 318 -3.72 13.97 -9.85
CA PHE A 318 -2.48 14.65 -10.23
C PHE A 318 -2.04 14.29 -11.66
N GLY A 319 -2.03 13.00 -12.00
CA GLY A 319 -1.67 12.55 -13.35
C GLY A 319 -2.68 12.97 -14.40
N GLY A 320 -3.98 12.83 -14.10
CA GLY A 320 -5.05 13.25 -15.02
C GLY A 320 -4.98 14.73 -15.35
N VAL A 321 -4.86 15.61 -14.34
CA VAL A 321 -4.73 17.05 -14.57
C VAL A 321 -3.53 17.40 -15.45
N ILE A 322 -2.39 16.74 -15.26
CA ILE A 322 -1.21 16.99 -16.10
C ILE A 322 -1.46 16.55 -17.55
N VAL A 323 -2.06 15.40 -17.77
CA VAL A 323 -2.35 14.92 -19.13
C VAL A 323 -3.38 15.78 -19.83
N ASP A 324 -4.45 16.17 -19.14
CA ASP A 324 -5.52 17.01 -19.68
C ASP A 324 -5.02 18.43 -20.01
N THR A 325 -4.09 18.97 -19.21
CA THR A 325 -3.57 20.34 -19.40
C THR A 325 -2.42 20.40 -20.40
N PHE A 326 -1.60 19.36 -20.44
CA PHE A 326 -0.40 19.32 -21.27
C PHE A 326 -0.42 18.12 -22.20
N ASN A 327 0.18 17.00 -21.79
CA ASN A 327 0.21 15.74 -22.52
C ASN A 327 0.83 14.62 -21.68
N MET A 328 0.85 13.41 -22.25
CA MET A 328 1.41 12.23 -21.60
C MET A 328 2.92 12.31 -21.35
N GLN A 329 3.69 12.97 -22.25
CA GLN A 329 5.14 13.14 -22.08
C GLN A 329 5.47 14.00 -20.87
N ILE A 330 4.74 15.08 -20.65
CA ILE A 330 4.90 15.94 -19.47
C ILE A 330 4.52 15.17 -18.20
N MET A 331 3.54 14.29 -18.24
CA MET A 331 3.20 13.42 -17.12
C MET A 331 4.37 12.50 -16.74
N PHE A 332 5.02 11.83 -17.71
CA PHE A 332 6.20 11.00 -17.43
C PHE A 332 7.34 11.82 -16.84
N LEU A 333 7.62 13.00 -17.37
CA LEU A 333 8.63 13.90 -16.83
C LEU A 333 8.30 14.35 -15.41
N ALA A 334 7.02 14.67 -15.13
CA ALA A 334 6.57 15.06 -13.79
C ALA A 334 6.74 13.90 -12.79
N MET A 335 6.44 12.66 -13.17
CA MET A 335 6.67 11.50 -12.31
C MET A 335 8.16 11.29 -12.02
N MET A 336 9.03 11.44 -13.01
CA MET A 336 10.49 11.37 -12.81
C MET A 336 10.98 12.49 -11.89
N ALA A 337 10.47 13.71 -12.03
CA ALA A 337 10.80 14.84 -11.15
C ALA A 337 10.34 14.59 -9.71
N LEU A 338 9.13 14.07 -9.51
CA LEU A 338 8.63 13.68 -8.18
C LEU A 338 9.50 12.58 -7.56
N LEU A 339 9.88 11.55 -8.32
CA LEU A 339 10.76 10.48 -7.85
C LEU A 339 12.16 11.01 -7.51
N PHE A 340 12.67 12.01 -8.25
CA PHE A 340 13.91 12.69 -7.90
C PHE A 340 13.78 13.43 -6.55
N ILE A 341 12.64 14.08 -6.28
CA ILE A 341 12.35 14.68 -4.96
C ILE A 341 12.30 13.58 -3.89
N ALA A 342 11.71 12.42 -4.19
CA ALA A 342 11.68 11.27 -3.29
C ALA A 342 13.11 10.80 -2.90
N LEU A 343 14.07 10.79 -3.85
CA LEU A 343 15.48 10.53 -3.54
C LEU A 343 16.06 11.54 -2.56
N GLY A 344 15.67 12.82 -2.69
CA GLY A 344 16.02 13.86 -1.72
C GLY A 344 15.53 13.54 -0.30
N PHE A 345 14.30 13.05 -0.15
CA PHE A 345 13.78 12.59 1.15
C PHE A 345 14.54 11.40 1.69
N VAL A 346 14.93 10.41 0.85
CA VAL A 346 15.78 9.29 1.28
C VAL A 346 17.15 9.77 1.76
N TYR A 347 17.72 10.76 1.09
CA TYR A 347 19.00 11.35 1.50
C TYR A 347 18.89 12.05 2.86
N LEU A 348 17.84 12.88 3.06
CA LEU A 348 17.58 13.58 4.32
C LEU A 348 17.27 12.59 5.45
N PHE A 349 16.49 11.54 5.18
CA PHE A 349 16.26 10.43 6.09
C PHE A 349 17.58 9.85 6.59
N GLY A 350 18.52 9.56 5.70
CA GLY A 350 19.82 9.01 6.08
C GLY A 350 20.67 9.95 6.96
N LYS A 351 20.51 11.26 6.85
CA LYS A 351 21.15 12.22 7.78
C LYS A 351 20.48 12.21 9.16
N ALA A 352 19.15 12.08 9.20
CA ALA A 352 18.40 12.02 10.44
C ALA A 352 18.63 10.70 11.20
N ASP A 353 18.86 9.61 10.47
CA ASP A 353 18.95 8.22 10.97
C ASP A 353 20.40 7.72 11.19
N ALA A 354 21.42 8.51 10.87
CA ALA A 354 22.83 8.09 10.88
C ALA A 354 23.33 7.42 12.20
N LYS A 355 22.59 7.57 13.31
CA LYS A 355 22.87 6.96 14.61
C LYS A 355 22.17 5.60 14.79
N TYR A 356 21.06 5.34 14.10
CA TYR A 356 20.17 4.18 14.33
C TYR A 356 20.36 3.05 13.32
N VAL A 357 20.95 3.33 12.16
CA VAL A 357 21.21 2.35 11.07
C VAL A 357 22.59 1.71 11.17
N LYS A 358 23.50 2.22 12.03
CA LYS A 358 24.89 1.75 12.13
C LYS A 358 25.10 0.55 13.04
N ASN A 359 24.09 0.02 13.72
CA ASN A 359 24.23 -1.07 14.71
C ASN A 359 23.46 -2.34 14.29
N ASP A 360 23.65 -2.80 13.05
CA ASP A 360 23.36 -4.20 12.67
C ASP A 360 24.48 -4.73 11.78
#